data_94669c1b41cfcadf76a3a6d6ad4eb559
#
_entry.id   94669c1b41cfcadf76a3a6d6ad4eb559
#
_cell.length_a   1.000
_cell.length_b   1.000
_cell.length_c   1.000
_cell.angle_alpha   90.00
_cell.angle_beta   90.00
_cell.angle_gamma   90.00
#
_symmetry.space_group_name_H-M   'P 1'
#
loop_
_entity.id
_entity.type
_entity.pdbx_description
1 polymer ?
#
loop_
_entity_poly.entity_id
_entity_poly.type
_entity_poly.pdbx_seq_one_letter_code
_entity_poly.pdbx_strand_id
1 'polypeptide(L)'
;SCVKLKMLDNRINILCFGQFRTDEERDLILKLRKHKDMQNVNFIVPGFFRHRLICKRPLEMLSRIWHYIRYRMEGVEFVNRVLSTTETETYFCACDIVFIQRFSVLNSGNLPMGFGAGCVVVGPNVGNVGSILNKTGNPIFNPYDIDSIVLAIKKAKELLSVNKGEENKMYAQTKWNTSAISRQLAEVYRCLKNE
;
A
#
# COMPACT_ATOMS: atom_id res chain seq x y z
N SER A 1 -19.94 1.18 10.24
CA SER A 1 -20.64 1.17 8.95
C SER A 1 -19.59 1.19 7.85
N CYS A 2 -19.17 0.01 7.37
CA CYS A 2 -18.31 -0.08 6.17
C CYS A 2 -19.09 0.57 5.03
N VAL A 3 -18.61 1.72 4.55
CA VAL A 3 -19.09 2.30 3.31
C VAL A 3 -18.87 1.22 2.25
N LYS A 4 -19.95 0.78 1.59
CA LYS A 4 -19.84 -0.06 0.40
C LYS A 4 -19.10 0.75 -0.67
N LEU A 5 -17.77 0.73 -0.62
CA LEU A 5 -17.00 0.90 -1.83
C LEU A 5 -17.60 -0.09 -2.82
N LYS A 6 -17.80 0.29 -4.07
CA LYS A 6 -18.17 -0.62 -5.16
C LYS A 6 -17.04 -1.65 -5.33
N MET A 7 -16.93 -2.55 -4.38
CA MET A 7 -16.06 -3.70 -4.49
C MET A 7 -16.71 -4.59 -5.50
N LEU A 8 -16.01 -4.86 -6.56
CA LEU A 8 -16.45 -5.83 -7.56
C LEU A 8 -16.44 -7.19 -6.85
N ASP A 9 -17.64 -7.67 -6.52
CA ASP A 9 -17.84 -9.01 -5.97
C ASP A 9 -17.03 -10.00 -6.82
N ASN A 10 -16.23 -10.86 -6.18
CA ASN A 10 -15.32 -11.87 -6.73
C ASN A 10 -13.94 -11.41 -7.21
N ARG A 11 -13.48 -10.17 -6.97
CA ARG A 11 -12.10 -9.76 -7.24
C ARG A 11 -11.35 -9.46 -5.97
N ILE A 12 -10.07 -9.76 -5.97
CA ILE A 12 -9.17 -9.37 -4.87
C ILE A 12 -8.88 -7.87 -4.98
N ASN A 13 -9.15 -7.15 -3.90
CA ASN A 13 -8.98 -5.70 -3.82
C ASN A 13 -7.60 -5.37 -3.26
N ILE A 14 -6.76 -4.73 -4.08
CA ILE A 14 -5.41 -4.29 -3.72
C ILE A 14 -5.40 -2.79 -3.53
N LEU A 15 -5.09 -2.36 -2.32
CA LEU A 15 -4.97 -0.95 -1.94
C LEU A 15 -3.55 -0.44 -2.22
N CYS A 16 -3.44 0.57 -3.06
CA CYS A 16 -2.22 1.34 -3.30
C CYS A 16 -2.39 2.73 -2.67
N PHE A 17 -2.23 2.81 -1.35
CA PHE A 17 -2.54 4.03 -0.61
C PHE A 17 -1.39 5.05 -0.65
N GLY A 18 -1.76 6.31 -0.82
CA GLY A 18 -0.88 7.45 -0.70
C GLY A 18 -0.42 8.04 -2.04
N GLN A 19 0.19 9.20 -1.93
CA GLN A 19 0.65 9.98 -3.08
C GLN A 19 1.81 9.30 -3.81
N PHE A 20 1.75 9.22 -5.14
CA PHE A 20 2.90 8.82 -5.95
C PHE A 20 4.01 9.88 -5.87
N ARG A 21 5.23 9.44 -5.63
CA ARG A 21 6.41 10.30 -5.55
C ARG A 21 7.08 10.50 -6.90
N THR A 22 7.04 9.46 -7.74
CA THR A 22 7.67 9.45 -9.06
C THR A 22 6.68 8.95 -10.12
N ASP A 23 7.03 9.16 -11.38
CA ASP A 23 6.24 8.67 -12.51
C ASP A 23 6.36 7.15 -12.63
N GLU A 24 7.49 6.57 -12.25
CA GLU A 24 7.70 5.12 -12.23
C GLU A 24 6.75 4.42 -11.27
N GLU A 25 6.52 4.99 -10.06
CA GLU A 25 5.54 4.45 -9.11
C GLU A 25 4.13 4.44 -9.68
N ARG A 26 3.79 5.46 -10.47
CA ARG A 26 2.50 5.59 -11.14
C ARG A 26 2.37 4.62 -12.30
N ASP A 27 3.38 4.55 -13.15
CA ASP A 27 3.39 3.65 -14.30
C ASP A 27 3.44 2.18 -13.90
N LEU A 28 4.00 1.86 -12.73
CA LEU A 28 4.00 0.52 -12.18
C LEU A 28 2.57 -0.03 -12.02
N ILE A 29 1.64 0.76 -11.46
CA ILE A 29 0.24 0.32 -11.29
C ILE A 29 -0.41 0.02 -12.64
N LEU A 30 -0.16 0.87 -13.65
CA LEU A 30 -0.67 0.64 -15.01
C LEU A 30 -0.07 -0.61 -15.67
N LYS A 31 1.23 -0.86 -15.47
CA LYS A 31 1.89 -2.08 -15.95
C LYS A 31 1.31 -3.32 -15.28
N LEU A 32 1.12 -3.29 -13.96
CA LEU A 32 0.51 -4.39 -13.22
C LEU A 32 -0.93 -4.64 -13.68
N ARG A 33 -1.73 -3.60 -13.89
CA ARG A 33 -3.11 -3.74 -14.35
C ARG A 33 -3.22 -4.45 -15.71
N LYS A 34 -2.25 -4.24 -16.59
CA LYS A 34 -2.16 -4.88 -17.92
C LYS A 34 -1.58 -6.29 -17.89
N HIS A 35 -0.97 -6.68 -16.79
CA HIS A 35 -0.34 -7.98 -16.70
C HIS A 35 -1.40 -9.10 -16.69
N LYS A 36 -1.19 -10.15 -17.50
CA LYS A 36 -2.11 -11.28 -17.66
C LYS A 36 -2.56 -11.94 -16.36
N ASP A 37 -1.65 -12.01 -15.39
CA ASP A 37 -1.90 -12.65 -14.09
C ASP A 37 -2.66 -11.75 -13.10
N MET A 38 -2.92 -10.49 -13.48
CA MET A 38 -3.62 -9.49 -12.66
C MET A 38 -5.07 -9.21 -13.13
N GLN A 39 -5.64 -10.05 -13.98
CA GLN A 39 -6.99 -9.83 -14.52
C GLN A 39 -8.09 -9.90 -13.44
N ASN A 40 -7.90 -10.74 -12.41
CA ASN A 40 -8.85 -10.91 -11.30
C ASN A 40 -8.50 -10.02 -10.08
N VAL A 41 -7.74 -8.95 -10.30
CA VAL A 41 -7.34 -7.99 -9.27
C VAL A 41 -7.98 -6.64 -9.55
N ASN A 42 -8.47 -6.01 -8.51
CA ASN A 42 -8.93 -4.63 -8.55
C ASN A 42 -7.90 -3.75 -7.83
N PHE A 43 -7.26 -2.82 -8.55
CA PHE A 43 -6.35 -1.84 -7.97
C PHE A 43 -7.13 -0.59 -7.55
N ILE A 44 -7.10 -0.29 -6.26
CA ILE A 44 -7.74 0.87 -5.64
C ILE A 44 -6.63 1.84 -5.21
N VAL A 45 -6.66 3.03 -5.78
CA VAL A 45 -5.61 4.05 -5.58
C VAL A 45 -6.23 5.31 -4.97
N PRO A 46 -6.55 5.32 -3.68
CA PRO A 46 -7.16 6.46 -3.00
C PRO A 46 -6.07 7.48 -2.60
N GLY A 47 -5.32 7.90 -3.54
CA GLY A 47 -4.29 8.91 -3.40
C GLY A 47 -4.47 9.99 -4.44
N PHE A 48 -3.81 11.10 -4.25
CA PHE A 48 -3.81 12.16 -5.23
C PHE A 48 -2.43 12.24 -5.91
N PHE A 49 -2.42 12.70 -7.14
CA PHE A 49 -1.16 12.99 -7.83
C PHE A 49 -0.44 14.12 -7.07
N ARG A 50 0.90 14.01 -6.96
CA ARG A 50 1.75 14.96 -6.22
C ARG A 50 1.45 16.43 -6.51
N HIS A 51 0.91 16.70 -7.67
CA HIS A 51 0.63 18.05 -8.12
C HIS A 51 -0.85 18.21 -8.47
N ARG A 52 -1.41 19.37 -8.18
CA ARG A 52 -2.75 19.73 -8.63
C ARG A 52 -2.83 19.61 -10.16
N LEU A 53 -3.98 19.16 -10.69
CA LEU A 53 -4.19 19.06 -12.13
C LEU A 53 -3.96 20.40 -12.84
N ILE A 54 -4.38 21.49 -12.19
CA ILE A 54 -4.21 22.85 -12.71
C ILE A 54 -2.88 23.38 -12.17
N CYS A 55 -1.97 23.72 -13.07
CA CYS A 55 -0.70 24.39 -12.75
C CYS A 55 -0.42 25.49 -13.78
N LYS A 56 0.50 26.42 -13.41
CA LYS A 56 0.87 27.54 -14.28
C LYS A 56 1.67 27.14 -15.53
N ARG A 57 2.10 25.86 -15.64
CA ARG A 57 2.89 25.32 -16.75
C ARG A 57 2.00 24.46 -17.63
N PRO A 58 1.63 24.91 -18.85
CA PRO A 58 0.65 24.23 -19.70
C PRO A 58 1.08 22.81 -20.11
N LEU A 59 2.35 22.58 -20.40
CA LEU A 59 2.86 21.26 -20.76
C LEU A 59 2.77 20.24 -19.62
N GLU A 60 3.07 20.67 -18.40
CA GLU A 60 2.89 19.83 -17.22
C GLU A 60 1.41 19.55 -16.94
N MET A 61 0.54 20.52 -17.18
CA MET A 61 -0.90 20.33 -17.03
C MET A 61 -1.44 19.31 -18.03
N LEU A 62 -1.02 19.35 -19.29
CA LEU A 62 -1.39 18.36 -20.31
C LEU A 62 -0.92 16.96 -19.94
N SER A 63 0.33 16.82 -19.46
CA SER A 63 0.85 15.53 -18.98
C SER A 63 0.01 14.97 -17.82
N ARG A 64 -0.39 15.80 -16.87
CA ARG A 64 -1.22 15.39 -15.72
C ARG A 64 -2.62 14.96 -16.14
N ILE A 65 -3.24 15.72 -17.05
CA ILE A 65 -4.56 15.37 -17.62
C ILE A 65 -4.47 14.05 -18.36
N TRP A 66 -3.41 13.87 -19.16
CA TRP A 66 -3.17 12.62 -19.88
C TRP A 66 -3.05 11.43 -18.94
N HIS A 67 -2.26 11.51 -17.86
CA HIS A 67 -2.16 10.47 -16.85
C HIS A 67 -3.52 10.19 -16.19
N TYR A 68 -4.29 11.23 -15.87
CA TYR A 68 -5.62 11.09 -15.30
C TYR A 68 -6.56 10.31 -16.22
N ILE A 69 -6.61 10.67 -17.51
CA ILE A 69 -7.41 9.99 -18.53
C ILE A 69 -6.96 8.52 -18.64
N ARG A 70 -5.66 8.29 -18.73
CA ARG A 70 -5.09 6.94 -18.85
C ARG A 70 -5.49 6.03 -17.70
N TYR A 71 -5.44 6.51 -16.44
CA TYR A 71 -5.89 5.74 -15.28
C TYR A 71 -7.37 5.39 -15.39
N ARG A 72 -8.22 6.32 -15.82
CA ARG A 72 -9.64 6.07 -16.04
C ARG A 72 -9.88 5.03 -17.12
N MET A 73 -9.19 5.12 -18.24
CA MET A 73 -9.33 4.20 -19.36
C MET A 73 -8.90 2.77 -18.99
N GLU A 74 -7.89 2.62 -18.17
CA GLU A 74 -7.40 1.32 -17.70
C GLU A 74 -8.24 0.74 -16.55
N GLY A 75 -9.30 1.40 -16.13
CA GLY A 75 -10.21 0.93 -15.09
C GLY A 75 -9.59 0.86 -13.70
N VAL A 76 -8.58 1.69 -13.43
CA VAL A 76 -8.04 1.85 -12.08
C VAL A 76 -8.97 2.78 -11.29
N GLU A 77 -9.46 2.31 -10.16
CA GLU A 77 -10.24 3.13 -9.25
C GLU A 77 -9.31 4.06 -8.47
N PHE A 78 -9.47 5.37 -8.66
CA PHE A 78 -8.63 6.34 -7.97
C PHE A 78 -9.41 7.59 -7.53
N VAL A 79 -8.92 8.20 -6.47
CA VAL A 79 -9.44 9.45 -5.90
C VAL A 79 -8.32 10.49 -5.85
N ASN A 80 -8.53 11.63 -6.51
CA ASN A 80 -7.52 12.70 -6.59
C ASN A 80 -7.81 13.85 -5.60
N ARG A 81 -7.98 13.49 -4.33
CA ARG A 81 -8.13 14.44 -3.22
C ARG A 81 -7.55 13.85 -1.93
N VAL A 82 -7.33 14.70 -0.96
CA VAL A 82 -7.00 14.25 0.39
C VAL A 82 -8.22 13.58 1.02
N LEU A 83 -8.01 12.43 1.62
CA LEU A 83 -9.04 11.68 2.33
C LEU A 83 -9.09 12.09 3.81
N SER A 84 -10.26 12.02 4.39
CA SER A 84 -10.44 12.12 5.84
C SER A 84 -9.91 10.85 6.53
N THR A 85 -9.71 10.92 7.84
CA THR A 85 -9.29 9.74 8.64
C THR A 85 -10.27 8.58 8.49
N THR A 86 -11.58 8.85 8.61
CA THR A 86 -12.63 7.84 8.47
C THR A 86 -12.66 7.19 7.08
N GLU A 87 -12.47 7.99 6.02
CA GLU A 87 -12.38 7.46 4.67
C GLU A 87 -11.13 6.58 4.51
N THR A 88 -10.00 7.01 5.06
CA THR A 88 -8.76 6.24 5.04
C THR A 88 -8.93 4.88 5.73
N GLU A 89 -9.49 4.86 6.93
CA GLU A 89 -9.81 3.62 7.65
C GLU A 89 -10.74 2.72 6.83
N THR A 90 -11.76 3.30 6.20
CA THR A 90 -12.69 2.55 5.35
C THR A 90 -11.96 1.85 4.20
N TYR A 91 -11.02 2.53 3.52
CA TYR A 91 -10.24 1.91 2.45
C TYR A 91 -9.38 0.75 2.94
N PHE A 92 -8.70 0.91 4.07
CA PHE A 92 -7.88 -0.17 4.63
C PHE A 92 -8.73 -1.37 5.10
N CYS A 93 -9.90 -1.13 5.72
CA CYS A 93 -10.79 -2.19 6.15
C CYS A 93 -11.50 -2.92 5.00
N ALA A 94 -11.59 -2.28 3.84
CA ALA A 94 -12.33 -2.79 2.70
C ALA A 94 -11.45 -3.54 1.69
N CYS A 95 -10.13 -3.53 1.86
CA CYS A 95 -9.20 -4.18 0.94
C CYS A 95 -8.59 -5.44 1.53
N ASP A 96 -8.27 -6.41 0.67
CA ASP A 96 -7.67 -7.70 1.05
C ASP A 96 -6.15 -7.57 1.20
N ILE A 97 -5.53 -6.81 0.30
CA ILE A 97 -4.08 -6.65 0.21
C ILE A 97 -3.74 -5.17 0.21
N VAL A 98 -2.74 -4.78 0.99
CA VAL A 98 -2.09 -3.45 0.91
C VAL A 98 -0.79 -3.59 0.13
N PHE A 99 -0.67 -2.85 -0.97
CA PHE A 99 0.51 -2.82 -1.82
C PHE A 99 1.29 -1.52 -1.62
N ILE A 100 2.54 -1.63 -1.17
CA ILE A 100 3.45 -0.49 -0.96
C ILE A 100 4.23 -0.25 -2.24
N GLN A 101 3.75 0.66 -3.07
CA GLN A 101 4.27 0.97 -4.42
C GLN A 101 5.53 1.86 -4.40
N ARG A 102 6.52 1.55 -3.57
CA ARG A 102 7.72 2.36 -3.42
C ARG A 102 8.94 1.70 -4.03
N PHE A 103 9.77 2.48 -4.74
CA PHE A 103 11.08 2.04 -5.22
C PHE A 103 12.17 2.23 -4.16
N SER A 104 12.05 3.30 -3.36
CA SER A 104 12.93 3.59 -2.23
C SER A 104 12.09 4.06 -1.05
N VAL A 105 12.23 3.38 0.08
CA VAL A 105 11.50 3.70 1.31
C VAL A 105 12.24 3.15 2.52
N LEU A 106 12.41 3.97 3.55
CA LEU A 106 12.92 3.49 4.83
C LEU A 106 11.76 2.95 5.68
N ASN A 107 10.74 3.77 5.89
CA ASN A 107 9.53 3.44 6.64
C ASN A 107 8.28 3.81 5.85
N SER A 108 7.18 3.09 6.09
CA SER A 108 5.89 3.37 5.48
C SER A 108 4.76 3.25 6.49
N GLY A 109 3.95 4.30 6.64
CA GLY A 109 2.74 4.28 7.46
C GLY A 109 1.69 3.27 6.96
N ASN A 110 1.74 2.89 5.68
CA ASN A 110 0.82 1.90 5.12
C ASN A 110 1.02 0.51 5.73
N LEU A 111 2.23 0.20 6.19
CA LEU A 111 2.55 -1.08 6.79
C LEU A 111 1.78 -1.30 8.11
N PRO A 112 1.92 -0.45 9.14
CA PRO A 112 1.15 -0.61 10.38
C PRO A 112 -0.36 -0.44 10.18
N MET A 113 -0.80 0.42 9.26
CA MET A 113 -2.22 0.58 8.94
C MET A 113 -2.79 -0.69 8.30
N GLY A 114 -2.09 -1.28 7.34
CA GLY A 114 -2.50 -2.53 6.70
C GLY A 114 -2.55 -3.69 7.69
N PHE A 115 -1.53 -3.82 8.55
CA PHE A 115 -1.52 -4.84 9.61
C PHE A 115 -2.67 -4.62 10.60
N GLY A 116 -2.88 -3.38 11.07
CA GLY A 116 -3.98 -3.06 11.99
C GLY A 116 -5.37 -3.35 11.41
N ALA A 117 -5.54 -3.20 10.11
CA ALA A 117 -6.78 -3.53 9.39
C ALA A 117 -6.94 -5.03 9.09
N GLY A 118 -5.92 -5.86 9.33
CA GLY A 118 -5.97 -7.29 9.04
C GLY A 118 -5.71 -7.62 7.56
N CYS A 119 -5.00 -6.77 6.83
CA CYS A 119 -4.64 -7.02 5.45
C CYS A 119 -3.34 -7.83 5.34
N VAL A 120 -3.18 -8.58 4.24
CA VAL A 120 -1.87 -9.02 3.78
C VAL A 120 -1.15 -7.81 3.18
N VAL A 121 0.12 -7.60 3.55
CA VAL A 121 0.87 -6.46 3.04
C VAL A 121 1.99 -6.93 2.12
N VAL A 122 2.08 -6.32 0.94
CA VAL A 122 3.11 -6.58 -0.07
C VAL A 122 3.95 -5.32 -0.23
N GLY A 123 5.25 -5.44 -0.18
CA GLY A 123 6.12 -4.26 -0.28
C GLY A 123 7.52 -4.56 -0.82
N PRO A 124 8.29 -3.50 -1.14
CA PRO A 124 9.64 -3.65 -1.65
C PRO A 124 10.58 -4.21 -0.59
N ASN A 125 11.56 -5.01 -1.03
CA ASN A 125 12.62 -5.52 -0.16
C ASN A 125 13.67 -4.43 0.11
N VAL A 126 13.24 -3.30 0.70
CA VAL A 126 14.12 -2.17 1.03
C VAL A 126 13.75 -1.59 2.40
N GLY A 127 14.75 -1.09 3.11
CA GLY A 127 14.61 -0.43 4.40
C GLY A 127 13.91 -1.29 5.45
N ASN A 128 13.29 -0.66 6.43
CA ASN A 128 12.53 -1.34 7.48
C ASN A 128 11.27 -2.02 6.95
N VAL A 129 10.72 -1.55 5.83
CA VAL A 129 9.56 -2.17 5.19
C VAL A 129 9.90 -3.60 4.79
N GLY A 130 10.98 -3.81 4.03
CA GLY A 130 11.43 -5.13 3.63
C GLY A 130 11.76 -6.03 4.82
N SER A 131 12.48 -5.49 5.82
CA SER A 131 12.86 -6.23 7.03
C SER A 131 11.65 -6.73 7.82
N ILE A 132 10.64 -5.87 8.03
CA ILE A 132 9.44 -6.24 8.79
C ILE A 132 8.59 -7.24 8.00
N LEU A 133 8.36 -7.00 6.71
CA LEU A 133 7.58 -7.92 5.86
C LEU A 133 8.21 -9.30 5.82
N ASN A 134 9.53 -9.39 5.64
CA ASN A 134 10.25 -10.65 5.66
C ASN A 134 10.13 -11.37 7.00
N LYS A 135 10.36 -10.66 8.11
CA LYS A 135 10.23 -11.20 9.49
C LYS A 135 8.83 -11.72 9.78
N THR A 136 7.81 -11.11 9.23
CA THR A 136 6.40 -11.47 9.45
C THR A 136 5.86 -12.41 8.38
N GLY A 137 6.68 -12.90 7.45
CA GLY A 137 6.26 -13.81 6.38
C GLY A 137 5.33 -13.19 5.35
N ASN A 138 5.29 -11.87 5.25
CA ASN A 138 4.58 -11.16 4.21
C ASN A 138 5.43 -11.06 2.94
N PRO A 139 4.83 -11.03 1.73
CA PRO A 139 5.57 -11.04 0.49
C PRO A 139 6.36 -9.75 0.26
N ILE A 140 7.60 -9.93 -0.16
CA ILE A 140 8.51 -8.84 -0.57
C ILE A 140 8.86 -8.97 -2.05
N PHE A 141 9.23 -7.86 -2.68
CA PHE A 141 9.60 -7.83 -4.10
C PHE A 141 10.81 -6.92 -4.36
N ASN A 142 11.49 -7.19 -5.49
CA ASN A 142 12.42 -6.24 -6.07
C ASN A 142 11.64 -5.17 -6.84
N PRO A 143 11.71 -3.87 -6.46
CA PRO A 143 10.90 -2.82 -7.09
C PRO A 143 11.25 -2.56 -8.56
N TYR A 144 12.41 -3.02 -9.03
CA TYR A 144 12.86 -2.85 -10.42
C TYR A 144 12.56 -4.06 -11.31
N ASP A 145 11.91 -5.10 -10.76
CA ASP A 145 11.58 -6.34 -11.45
C ASP A 145 10.07 -6.59 -11.40
N ILE A 146 9.41 -6.47 -12.54
CA ILE A 146 7.96 -6.64 -12.65
C ILE A 146 7.52 -8.08 -12.33
N ASP A 147 8.31 -9.08 -12.70
CA ASP A 147 8.00 -10.49 -12.46
C ASP A 147 8.10 -10.80 -10.96
N SER A 148 9.09 -10.23 -10.27
CA SER A 148 9.21 -10.28 -8.81
C SER A 148 7.97 -9.69 -8.13
N ILE A 149 7.46 -8.56 -8.62
CA ILE A 149 6.27 -7.90 -8.07
C ILE A 149 5.02 -8.76 -8.29
N VAL A 150 4.85 -9.29 -9.50
CA VAL A 150 3.73 -10.17 -9.84
C VAL A 150 3.74 -11.43 -8.98
N LEU A 151 4.92 -12.04 -8.79
CA LEU A 151 5.08 -13.23 -7.93
C LEU A 151 4.73 -12.91 -6.47
N ALA A 152 5.17 -11.76 -5.95
CA ALA A 152 4.83 -11.33 -4.59
C ALA A 152 3.31 -11.13 -4.41
N ILE A 153 2.61 -10.55 -5.39
CA ILE A 153 1.15 -10.41 -5.35
C ILE A 153 0.46 -11.78 -5.43
N LYS A 154 0.94 -12.72 -6.25
CA LYS A 154 0.42 -14.10 -6.28
C LYS A 154 0.55 -14.77 -4.91
N LYS A 155 1.72 -14.69 -4.30
CA LYS A 155 1.95 -15.22 -2.96
C LYS A 155 1.03 -14.55 -1.91
N ALA A 156 0.78 -13.25 -2.02
CA ALA A 156 -0.17 -12.58 -1.15
C ALA A 156 -1.60 -13.12 -1.28
N LYS A 157 -2.05 -13.46 -2.49
CA LYS A 157 -3.36 -14.08 -2.72
C LYS A 157 -3.47 -15.45 -2.03
N GLU A 158 -2.41 -16.26 -2.08
CA GLU A 158 -2.35 -17.55 -1.39
C GLU A 158 -2.44 -17.35 0.14
N LEU A 159 -1.78 -16.33 0.67
CA LEU A 159 -1.78 -16.01 2.09
C LEU A 159 -3.15 -15.54 2.62
N LEU A 160 -4.04 -15.06 1.77
CA LEU A 160 -5.41 -14.74 2.18
C LEU A 160 -6.17 -16.00 2.63
N SER A 161 -5.95 -17.13 1.97
CA SER A 161 -6.63 -18.40 2.31
C SER A 161 -6.17 -19.01 3.64
N VAL A 162 -4.98 -18.66 4.12
CA VAL A 162 -4.41 -19.13 5.40
C VAL A 162 -4.52 -18.11 6.53
N ASN A 163 -5.39 -17.12 6.37
CA ASN A 163 -5.74 -16.14 7.40
C ASN A 163 -4.56 -15.24 7.86
N LYS A 164 -3.61 -14.99 6.97
CA LYS A 164 -2.41 -14.18 7.25
C LYS A 164 -2.75 -12.76 7.74
N GLY A 165 -3.88 -12.22 7.32
CA GLY A 165 -4.37 -10.92 7.77
C GLY A 165 -4.57 -10.86 9.29
N GLU A 166 -5.14 -11.88 9.90
CA GLU A 166 -5.33 -11.92 11.37
C GLU A 166 -4.00 -12.03 12.11
N GLU A 167 -3.03 -12.79 11.61
CA GLU A 167 -1.68 -12.81 12.18
C GLU A 167 -1.03 -11.42 12.16
N ASN A 168 -1.16 -10.71 11.04
CA ASN A 168 -0.67 -9.34 10.88
C ASN A 168 -1.34 -8.40 11.89
N LYS A 169 -2.66 -8.52 12.07
CA LYS A 169 -3.42 -7.73 13.03
C LYS A 169 -2.98 -7.99 14.47
N MET A 170 -2.80 -9.24 14.84
CA MET A 170 -2.27 -9.62 16.14
C MET A 170 -0.85 -9.06 16.35
N TYR A 171 0.00 -9.12 15.33
CA TYR A 171 1.34 -8.52 15.37
C TYR A 171 1.26 -7.01 15.64
N ALA A 172 0.41 -6.27 14.92
CA ALA A 172 0.22 -4.84 15.14
C ALA A 172 -0.28 -4.53 16.55
N GLN A 173 -1.27 -5.27 17.03
CA GLN A 173 -1.84 -5.10 18.36
C GLN A 173 -0.84 -5.38 19.49
N THR A 174 0.10 -6.31 19.29
CA THR A 174 1.08 -6.68 20.32
C THR A 174 2.36 -5.83 20.26
N LYS A 175 2.83 -5.49 19.07
CA LYS A 175 4.13 -4.83 18.87
C LYS A 175 4.04 -3.33 18.65
N TRP A 176 2.92 -2.82 18.12
CA TRP A 176 2.76 -1.42 17.74
C TRP A 176 1.65 -0.68 18.49
N ASN A 177 1.13 -1.26 19.56
CA ASN A 177 0.27 -0.51 20.47
C ASN A 177 1.08 0.52 21.28
N THR A 178 0.41 1.55 21.75
CA THR A 178 1.03 2.68 22.47
C THR A 178 1.87 2.22 23.67
N SER A 179 1.38 1.23 24.44
CA SER A 179 2.07 0.72 25.62
C SER A 179 3.36 -0.04 25.27
N ALA A 180 3.36 -0.82 24.18
CA ALA A 180 4.54 -1.53 23.70
C ALA A 180 5.62 -0.55 23.20
N ILE A 181 5.21 0.45 22.41
CA ILE A 181 6.11 1.49 21.89
C ILE A 181 6.68 2.32 23.04
N SER A 182 5.86 2.76 23.99
CA SER A 182 6.32 3.55 25.15
C SER A 182 7.33 2.77 25.99
N ARG A 183 7.15 1.45 26.15
CA ARG A 183 8.09 0.57 26.87
C ARG A 183 9.42 0.49 26.17
N GLN A 184 9.41 0.25 24.84
CA GLN A 184 10.64 0.21 24.04
C GLN A 184 11.41 1.54 24.09
N LEU A 185 10.71 2.67 23.99
CA LEU A 185 11.34 3.97 24.13
C LEU A 185 11.96 4.18 25.51
N ALA A 186 11.24 3.81 26.58
CA ALA A 186 11.76 3.90 27.94
C ALA A 186 13.02 3.05 28.15
N GLU A 187 13.11 1.87 27.54
CA GLU A 187 14.30 1.02 27.57
C GLU A 187 15.50 1.70 26.88
N VAL A 188 15.29 2.26 25.69
CA VAL A 188 16.35 3.00 24.99
C VAL A 188 16.86 4.16 25.83
N TYR A 189 15.96 4.97 26.42
CA TYR A 189 16.38 6.08 27.29
C TYR A 189 17.11 5.62 28.56
N ARG A 190 16.78 4.47 29.12
CA ARG A 190 17.51 3.90 30.27
C ARG A 190 18.92 3.47 29.88
N CYS A 191 19.08 2.82 28.73
CA CYS A 191 20.40 2.44 28.22
C CYS A 191 21.30 3.66 28.02
N LEU A 192 20.79 4.72 27.38
CA LEU A 192 21.56 5.97 27.16
C LEU A 192 21.92 6.75 28.44
N LYS A 193 21.21 6.55 29.55
CA LYS A 193 21.54 7.17 30.85
C LYS A 193 22.62 6.45 31.63
N ASN A 194 22.90 5.19 31.28
CA ASN A 194 23.87 4.35 31.96
C ASN A 194 25.23 4.27 31.22
N GLU A 195 25.37 5.00 30.10
CA GLU A 195 26.62 5.33 29.42
C GLU A 195 27.12 6.71 29.86
#